data_9905a757d6526254376730d4e89e7dee
#
_entry.id   9905a757d6526254376730d4e89e7dee
#
_cell.length_a   1.000
_cell.length_b   1.000
_cell.length_c   1.000
_cell.angle_alpha   90.00
_cell.angle_beta   90.00
_cell.angle_gamma   90.00
#
_symmetry.space_group_name_H-M   'P 1'
#
loop_
_entity.id
_entity.type
_entity.pdbx_description
1 polymer ?
#
loop_
_entity_poly.entity_id
_entity_poly.type
_entity_poly.pdbx_seq_one_letter_code
_entity_poly.pdbx_strand_id
1 'polypeptide(L)'
;MGSREEILARLRSASPPARELPEVRRFGERSEDLRARFAQSLQDAGGLCVPLPSADALAAALQELAPYRDGRRIASLLPGVPRANVRVDEVADPHELRDVDLAIVAGELGVAENGAVWFIDRGLRHRVLPWIAQHLALVVAGERLVNDMHEAYERIEVGNGFGCFISGPSKTADIEQALVIGAHGPRSATVFLIG
;
A
#
# COMPACT_ATOMS: atom_id res chain seq x y z
N MET A 1 -36.64 24.34 8.74
CA MET A 1 -35.67 23.35 8.19
C MET A 1 -34.28 23.90 8.39
N GLY A 2 -33.35 23.11 8.88
CA GLY A 2 -31.98 23.57 9.08
C GLY A 2 -31.25 23.74 7.74
N SER A 3 -30.27 24.62 7.68
CA SER A 3 -29.40 24.87 6.48
C SER A 3 -28.86 23.58 5.85
N ARG A 4 -28.50 22.58 6.65
CA ARG A 4 -28.06 21.25 6.20
C ARG A 4 -29.12 20.51 5.40
N GLU A 5 -30.38 20.54 5.87
CA GLU A 5 -31.50 19.84 5.21
C GLU A 5 -31.81 20.47 3.85
N GLU A 6 -31.74 21.81 3.79
CA GLU A 6 -31.93 22.55 2.54
C GLU A 6 -30.87 22.25 1.52
N ILE A 7 -29.59 22.21 1.93
CA ILE A 7 -28.44 21.84 1.05
C ILE A 7 -28.62 20.41 0.53
N LEU A 8 -28.92 19.46 1.41
CA LEU A 8 -29.15 18.07 1.00
C LEU A 8 -30.34 17.89 0.05
N ALA A 9 -31.42 18.65 0.27
CA ALA A 9 -32.56 18.63 -0.62
C ALA A 9 -32.22 19.18 -2.01
N ARG A 10 -31.47 20.28 -2.09
CA ARG A 10 -30.97 20.83 -3.37
C ARG A 10 -30.04 19.86 -4.10
N LEU A 11 -29.12 19.20 -3.39
CA LEU A 11 -28.24 18.19 -3.98
C LEU A 11 -29.02 17.02 -4.57
N ARG A 12 -30.01 16.49 -3.83
CA ARG A 12 -30.87 15.41 -4.33
C ARG A 12 -31.68 15.82 -5.56
N SER A 13 -32.20 17.02 -5.60
CA SER A 13 -32.98 17.55 -6.74
C SER A 13 -32.09 17.84 -7.96
N ALA A 14 -30.81 18.13 -7.76
CA ALA A 14 -29.83 18.38 -8.81
C ALA A 14 -29.14 17.11 -9.32
N SER A 15 -29.38 15.94 -8.69
CA SER A 15 -28.80 14.68 -9.12
C SER A 15 -29.29 14.30 -10.52
N PRO A 16 -28.41 14.01 -11.48
CA PRO A 16 -28.83 13.53 -12.79
C PRO A 16 -29.54 12.18 -12.67
N PRO A 17 -30.40 11.82 -13.63
CA PRO A 17 -31.01 10.51 -13.64
C PRO A 17 -29.95 9.42 -13.73
N ALA A 18 -30.18 8.29 -13.06
CA ALA A 18 -29.31 7.13 -13.15
C ALA A 18 -29.20 6.69 -14.62
N ARG A 19 -27.99 6.46 -15.07
CA ARG A 19 -27.68 5.90 -16.37
C ARG A 19 -27.02 4.55 -16.20
N GLU A 20 -27.25 3.64 -17.13
CA GLU A 20 -26.50 2.39 -17.19
C GLU A 20 -25.03 2.70 -17.35
N LEU A 21 -24.18 1.98 -16.59
CA LEU A 21 -22.74 2.07 -16.75
C LEU A 21 -22.37 1.47 -18.12
N PRO A 22 -21.42 2.08 -18.86
CA PRO A 22 -20.94 1.50 -20.08
C PRO A 22 -20.28 0.15 -19.81
N GLU A 23 -20.40 -0.79 -20.74
CA GLU A 23 -19.62 -2.02 -20.68
C GLU A 23 -18.14 -1.68 -20.75
N VAL A 24 -17.43 -1.99 -19.67
CA VAL A 24 -15.97 -1.83 -19.62
C VAL A 24 -15.34 -3.09 -20.20
N ARG A 25 -14.77 -2.95 -21.41
CA ARG A 25 -13.96 -4.03 -21.99
C ARG A 25 -12.64 -4.09 -21.24
N ARG A 26 -12.19 -5.30 -20.95
CA ARG A 26 -10.83 -5.51 -20.41
C ARG A 26 -9.82 -5.15 -21.49
N PHE A 27 -8.93 -4.21 -21.15
CA PHE A 27 -7.81 -3.81 -21.99
C PHE A 27 -6.53 -4.32 -21.33
N GLY A 28 -5.52 -4.62 -22.13
CA GLY A 28 -4.20 -5.03 -21.67
C GLY A 28 -3.90 -6.51 -21.94
N GLU A 29 -2.62 -6.81 -21.96
CA GLU A 29 -2.11 -8.16 -22.13
C GLU A 29 -2.09 -8.88 -20.78
N ARG A 30 -2.55 -10.12 -20.75
CA ARG A 30 -2.41 -10.98 -19.59
C ARG A 30 -0.99 -11.53 -19.56
N SER A 31 -0.31 -11.37 -18.43
CA SER A 31 0.99 -11.97 -18.25
C SER A 31 0.88 -13.44 -17.87
N GLU A 32 1.68 -14.28 -18.51
CA GLU A 32 1.83 -15.69 -18.15
C GLU A 32 2.60 -15.84 -16.82
N ASP A 33 3.53 -14.91 -16.54
CA ASP A 33 4.29 -14.85 -15.28
C ASP A 33 3.97 -13.55 -14.53
N LEU A 34 2.96 -13.64 -13.66
CA LEU A 34 2.53 -12.51 -12.82
C LEU A 34 3.62 -12.04 -11.86
N ARG A 35 4.49 -12.93 -11.40
CA ARG A 35 5.54 -12.60 -10.42
C ARG A 35 6.64 -11.77 -11.08
N ALA A 36 7.12 -12.22 -12.23
CA ALA A 36 8.11 -11.47 -13.00
C ALA A 36 7.56 -10.12 -13.42
N ARG A 37 6.31 -10.08 -13.91
CA ARG A 37 5.65 -8.82 -14.30
C ARG A 37 5.49 -7.86 -13.13
N PHE A 38 5.01 -8.35 -11.99
CA PHE A 38 4.87 -7.55 -10.78
C PHE A 38 6.21 -6.97 -10.33
N ALA A 39 7.27 -7.81 -10.29
CA ALA A 39 8.60 -7.39 -9.88
C ALA A 39 9.15 -6.28 -10.79
N GLN A 40 8.97 -6.43 -12.11
CA GLN A 40 9.40 -5.42 -13.09
C GLN A 40 8.63 -4.12 -12.91
N SER A 41 7.28 -4.18 -12.85
CA SER A 41 6.45 -2.98 -12.70
C SER A 41 6.73 -2.24 -11.39
N LEU A 42 6.96 -2.97 -10.30
CA LEU A 42 7.36 -2.37 -9.02
C LEU A 42 8.73 -1.70 -9.12
N GLN A 43 9.69 -2.32 -9.81
CA GLN A 43 11.02 -1.75 -10.06
C GLN A 43 10.92 -0.46 -10.90
N ASP A 44 10.11 -0.46 -11.95
CA ASP A 44 9.83 0.73 -12.78
C ASP A 44 9.19 1.85 -11.95
N ALA A 45 8.39 1.47 -10.95
CA ALA A 45 7.86 2.39 -9.96
C ALA A 45 8.89 2.83 -8.89
N GLY A 46 10.13 2.34 -8.93
CA GLY A 46 11.20 2.67 -7.99
C GLY A 46 11.17 1.89 -6.68
N GLY A 47 10.36 0.83 -6.59
CA GLY A 47 10.34 -0.11 -5.48
C GLY A 47 11.29 -1.29 -5.68
N LEU A 48 11.38 -2.15 -4.66
CA LEU A 48 12.15 -3.39 -4.69
C LEU A 48 11.23 -4.58 -4.42
N CYS A 49 11.23 -5.59 -5.30
CA CYS A 49 10.57 -6.87 -5.07
C CYS A 49 11.61 -7.91 -4.60
N VAL A 50 11.32 -8.55 -3.47
CA VAL A 50 12.13 -9.63 -2.90
C VAL A 50 11.28 -10.90 -2.86
N PRO A 51 11.51 -11.86 -3.77
CA PRO A 51 10.78 -13.12 -3.73
C PRO A 51 11.28 -13.99 -2.56
N LEU A 52 10.33 -14.58 -1.85
CA LEU A 52 10.59 -15.47 -0.72
C LEU A 52 9.94 -16.84 -0.97
N PRO A 53 10.62 -17.94 -0.66
CA PRO A 53 10.06 -19.28 -0.85
C PRO A 53 8.92 -19.58 0.15
N SER A 54 8.91 -18.94 1.31
CA SER A 54 7.88 -19.09 2.35
C SER A 54 7.89 -17.91 3.32
N ALA A 55 6.87 -17.81 4.16
CA ALA A 55 6.79 -16.80 5.21
C ALA A 55 7.93 -16.90 6.24
N ASP A 56 8.45 -18.10 6.48
CA ASP A 56 9.55 -18.35 7.43
C ASP A 56 10.85 -17.67 6.98
N ALA A 57 11.03 -17.45 5.67
CA ALA A 57 12.19 -16.75 5.12
C ALA A 57 12.17 -15.24 5.38
N LEU A 58 11.04 -14.67 5.78
CA LEU A 58 10.88 -13.23 5.96
C LEU A 58 11.86 -12.65 6.99
N ALA A 59 12.03 -13.32 8.13
CA ALA A 59 12.90 -12.84 9.20
C ALA A 59 14.36 -12.71 8.74
N ALA A 60 14.86 -13.67 7.95
CA ALA A 60 16.21 -13.63 7.37
C ALA A 60 16.31 -12.52 6.29
N ALA A 61 15.32 -12.45 5.40
CA ALA A 61 15.31 -11.42 4.35
C ALA A 61 15.24 -9.99 4.89
N LEU A 62 14.53 -9.77 6.00
CA LEU A 62 14.52 -8.47 6.68
C LEU A 62 15.92 -8.06 7.16
N GLN A 63 16.78 -8.98 7.57
CA GLN A 63 18.15 -8.66 8.02
C GLN A 63 19.03 -8.10 6.88
N GLU A 64 18.72 -8.45 5.64
CA GLU A 64 19.43 -7.93 4.46
C GLU A 64 18.96 -6.50 4.10
N LEU A 65 17.81 -6.08 4.62
CA LEU A 65 17.26 -4.76 4.38
C LEU A 65 17.92 -3.71 5.29
N ALA A 66 18.69 -2.79 4.73
CA ALA A 66 19.40 -1.78 5.50
C ALA A 66 18.50 -0.99 6.49
N PRO A 67 17.29 -0.51 6.11
CA PRO A 67 16.38 0.14 7.04
C PRO A 67 15.95 -0.74 8.23
N TYR A 68 15.92 -2.05 8.07
CA TYR A 68 15.63 -2.97 9.16
C TYR A 68 16.85 -3.21 10.04
N ARG A 69 18.02 -3.42 9.42
CA ARG A 69 19.26 -3.70 10.15
C ARG A 69 19.76 -2.50 10.94
N ASP A 70 19.72 -1.32 10.34
CA ASP A 70 20.33 -0.10 10.86
C ASP A 70 19.31 0.81 11.58
N GLY A 71 18.02 0.60 11.34
CA GLY A 71 16.91 1.35 11.94
C GLY A 71 16.80 1.12 13.45
N ARG A 72 16.39 2.16 14.16
CA ARG A 72 16.20 2.16 15.63
C ARG A 72 14.74 1.97 16.01
N ARG A 73 13.81 2.52 15.22
CA ARG A 73 12.36 2.46 15.45
C ARG A 73 11.69 1.69 14.34
N ILE A 74 11.29 0.47 14.65
CA ILE A 74 10.68 -0.46 13.69
C ILE A 74 9.26 -0.76 14.15
N ALA A 75 8.28 -0.40 13.34
CA ALA A 75 6.88 -0.73 13.52
C ALA A 75 6.50 -1.93 12.64
N SER A 76 5.87 -2.94 13.20
CA SER A 76 5.33 -4.06 12.43
C SER A 76 3.89 -4.32 12.81
N LEU A 77 3.04 -4.45 11.78
CA LEU A 77 1.67 -4.94 11.93
C LEU A 77 1.60 -6.47 11.75
N LEU A 78 2.72 -7.09 11.38
CA LEU A 78 2.86 -8.54 11.30
C LEU A 78 3.35 -9.09 12.64
N PRO A 79 2.81 -10.23 13.11
CA PRO A 79 3.30 -10.87 14.31
C PRO A 79 4.70 -11.46 14.08
N GLY A 80 5.47 -11.61 15.16
CA GLY A 80 6.72 -12.36 15.15
C GLY A 80 7.91 -11.68 14.47
N VAL A 81 7.86 -10.38 14.18
CA VAL A 81 9.02 -9.62 13.66
C VAL A 81 9.96 -9.27 14.82
N PRO A 82 11.17 -9.87 14.90
CA PRO A 82 11.97 -9.83 16.14
C PRO A 82 12.41 -8.44 16.58
N ARG A 83 12.66 -7.51 15.63
CA ARG A 83 13.13 -6.16 15.95
C ARG A 83 12.03 -5.10 16.03
N ALA A 84 10.76 -5.49 15.86
CA ALA A 84 9.65 -4.56 16.01
C ALA A 84 9.58 -4.08 17.47
N ASN A 85 9.75 -2.78 17.65
CA ASN A 85 9.83 -2.14 18.98
C ASN A 85 8.87 -0.95 19.15
N VAL A 86 8.12 -0.61 18.09
CA VAL A 86 7.07 0.41 18.13
C VAL A 86 5.71 -0.27 18.24
N ARG A 87 5.03 -0.05 19.37
CA ARG A 87 3.68 -0.56 19.62
C ARG A 87 2.65 0.46 19.12
N VAL A 88 2.26 0.33 17.86
CA VAL A 88 1.41 1.31 17.15
C VAL A 88 0.10 1.57 17.88
N ASP A 89 -0.49 0.52 18.48
CA ASP A 89 -1.77 0.63 19.19
C ASP A 89 -1.66 1.35 20.54
N GLU A 90 -0.45 1.47 21.10
CA GLU A 90 -0.19 2.17 22.36
C GLU A 90 0.15 3.65 22.13
N VAL A 91 0.47 4.05 20.90
CA VAL A 91 0.76 5.44 20.56
C VAL A 91 -0.51 6.30 20.66
N ALA A 92 -0.43 7.41 21.40
CA ALA A 92 -1.59 8.28 21.60
C ALA A 92 -1.79 9.25 20.43
N ASP A 93 -0.72 9.91 19.98
CA ASP A 93 -0.73 10.89 18.89
C ASP A 93 -0.03 10.29 17.66
N PRO A 94 -0.69 10.26 16.46
CA PRO A 94 -0.08 9.75 15.25
C PRO A 94 1.22 10.45 14.85
N HIS A 95 1.45 11.71 15.29
CA HIS A 95 2.70 12.41 15.04
C HIS A 95 3.92 11.80 15.74
N GLU A 96 3.73 11.00 16.78
CA GLU A 96 4.79 10.24 17.44
C GLU A 96 5.36 9.12 16.56
N LEU A 97 4.69 8.79 15.44
CA LEU A 97 5.16 7.82 14.45
C LEU A 97 6.09 8.43 13.38
N ARG A 98 6.30 9.76 13.40
CA ARG A 98 7.09 10.48 12.37
C ARG A 98 8.56 10.06 12.27
N ASP A 99 9.10 9.47 13.33
CA ASP A 99 10.48 9.00 13.43
C ASP A 99 10.59 7.46 13.35
N VAL A 100 9.54 6.80 12.87
CA VAL A 100 9.61 5.37 12.53
C VAL A 100 10.51 5.19 11.31
N ASP A 101 11.59 4.45 11.49
CA ASP A 101 12.56 4.18 10.42
C ASP A 101 11.97 3.22 9.38
N LEU A 102 11.29 2.16 9.83
CA LEU A 102 10.69 1.17 8.96
C LEU A 102 9.30 0.77 9.46
N ALA A 103 8.31 0.83 8.59
CA ALA A 103 7.02 0.20 8.78
C ALA A 103 6.95 -1.11 7.99
N ILE A 104 6.50 -2.19 8.63
CA ILE A 104 6.29 -3.50 8.02
C ILE A 104 4.80 -3.83 8.11
N VAL A 105 4.15 -3.95 6.96
CA VAL A 105 2.70 -4.14 6.88
C VAL A 105 2.33 -5.26 5.90
N ALA A 106 1.18 -5.89 6.10
CA ALA A 106 0.64 -6.82 5.13
C ALA A 106 0.02 -6.09 3.95
N GLY A 107 0.28 -6.60 2.75
CA GLY A 107 -0.51 -6.30 1.57
C GLY A 107 -1.47 -7.46 1.28
N GLU A 108 -2.72 -7.16 0.96
CA GLU A 108 -3.72 -8.19 0.71
C GLU A 108 -3.72 -8.73 -0.71
N LEU A 109 -3.27 -7.90 -1.66
CA LEU A 109 -3.27 -8.21 -3.08
C LEU A 109 -2.19 -7.37 -3.78
N GLY A 110 -1.54 -7.95 -4.79
CA GLY A 110 -0.60 -7.23 -5.66
C GLY A 110 -1.08 -7.21 -7.10
N VAL A 111 -0.84 -6.09 -7.81
CA VAL A 111 -1.24 -5.87 -9.20
C VAL A 111 -0.02 -5.87 -10.09
N ALA A 112 0.06 -6.85 -11.00
CA ALA A 112 1.21 -7.05 -11.87
C ALA A 112 1.38 -5.92 -12.91
N GLU A 113 0.28 -5.32 -13.34
CA GLU A 113 0.26 -4.24 -14.33
C GLU A 113 1.12 -3.03 -13.91
N ASN A 114 1.08 -2.65 -12.65
CA ASN A 114 1.67 -1.41 -12.15
C ASN A 114 2.50 -1.56 -10.85
N GLY A 115 2.73 -2.79 -10.38
CA GLY A 115 3.47 -3.06 -9.15
C GLY A 115 2.79 -2.56 -7.87
N ALA A 116 1.49 -2.26 -7.93
CA ALA A 116 0.76 -1.76 -6.77
C ALA A 116 0.39 -2.90 -5.81
N VAL A 117 0.40 -2.59 -4.53
CA VAL A 117 -0.06 -3.46 -3.44
C VAL A 117 -1.28 -2.84 -2.79
N TRP A 118 -2.35 -3.61 -2.67
CA TRP A 118 -3.54 -3.20 -1.91
C TRP A 118 -3.27 -3.32 -0.42
N PHE A 119 -3.32 -2.19 0.26
CA PHE A 119 -3.27 -2.08 1.71
C PHE A 119 -4.64 -1.66 2.25
N ILE A 120 -5.05 -2.27 3.36
CA ILE A 120 -6.28 -1.91 4.09
C ILE A 120 -5.98 -1.78 5.57
N ASP A 121 -6.56 -0.79 6.23
CA ASP A 121 -6.26 -0.43 7.62
C ASP A 121 -6.89 -1.34 8.69
N ARG A 122 -7.76 -2.28 8.33
CA ARG A 122 -8.44 -3.29 9.21
C ARG A 122 -8.39 -2.99 10.71
N GLY A 123 -8.88 -1.83 11.10
CA GLY A 123 -8.91 -1.42 12.51
C GLY A 123 -7.58 -0.92 13.06
N LEU A 124 -6.61 -0.61 12.22
CA LEU A 124 -5.38 0.04 12.62
C LEU A 124 -5.67 1.41 13.24
N ARG A 125 -5.22 1.62 14.47
CA ARG A 125 -5.45 2.87 15.20
C ARG A 125 -4.94 4.10 14.46
N HIS A 126 -3.76 3.99 13.84
CA HIS A 126 -3.10 5.08 13.12
C HIS A 126 -2.81 4.69 11.68
N ARG A 127 -3.78 4.89 10.79
CA ARG A 127 -3.65 4.57 9.35
C ARG A 127 -2.51 5.32 8.65
N VAL A 128 -1.95 6.35 9.27
CA VAL A 128 -0.85 7.13 8.73
C VAL A 128 0.48 6.36 8.67
N LEU A 129 0.62 5.24 9.40
CA LEU A 129 1.88 4.51 9.53
C LEU A 129 2.60 4.22 8.21
N PRO A 130 1.96 3.66 7.16
CA PRO A 130 2.65 3.36 5.90
C PRO A 130 3.18 4.60 5.16
N TRP A 131 2.64 5.78 5.46
CA TRP A 131 3.01 7.03 4.79
C TRP A 131 3.95 7.91 5.61
N ILE A 132 3.93 7.80 6.96
CA ILE A 132 4.75 8.63 7.82
C ILE A 132 6.14 8.01 8.10
N ALA A 133 6.28 6.70 7.97
CA ALA A 133 7.54 6.00 8.15
C ALA A 133 8.56 6.37 7.06
N GLN A 134 9.86 6.36 7.41
CA GLN A 134 10.94 6.67 6.48
C GLN A 134 11.09 5.62 5.38
N HIS A 135 10.80 4.36 5.69
CA HIS A 135 10.85 3.23 4.77
C HIS A 135 9.64 2.34 4.96
N LEU A 136 9.18 1.70 3.88
CA LEU A 136 8.02 0.82 3.90
C LEU A 136 8.41 -0.58 3.40
N ALA A 137 8.03 -1.60 4.15
CA ALA A 137 8.06 -3.00 3.72
C ALA A 137 6.63 -3.54 3.68
N LEU A 138 6.24 -4.08 2.54
CA LEU A 138 4.97 -4.74 2.31
C LEU A 138 5.20 -6.24 2.15
N VAL A 139 4.36 -7.06 2.75
CA VAL A 139 4.43 -8.52 2.63
C VAL A 139 3.18 -9.02 1.94
N VAL A 140 3.34 -9.67 0.79
CA VAL A 140 2.24 -10.11 -0.08
C VAL A 140 2.42 -11.60 -0.42
N ALA A 141 1.34 -12.37 -0.36
CA ALA A 141 1.35 -13.75 -0.86
C ALA A 141 1.30 -13.75 -2.40
N GLY A 142 2.17 -14.51 -3.04
CA GLY A 142 2.27 -14.55 -4.50
C GLY A 142 1.02 -15.07 -5.20
N GLU A 143 0.25 -15.92 -4.52
CA GLU A 143 -1.09 -16.38 -4.97
C GLU A 143 -2.15 -15.27 -4.99
N ARG A 144 -1.86 -14.15 -4.33
CA ARG A 144 -2.74 -12.97 -4.30
C ARG A 144 -2.39 -11.94 -5.38
N LEU A 145 -1.50 -12.29 -6.32
CA LEU A 145 -1.26 -11.43 -7.48
C LEU A 145 -2.41 -11.51 -8.48
N VAL A 146 -2.70 -10.38 -9.09
CA VAL A 146 -3.65 -10.23 -10.20
C VAL A 146 -2.98 -9.54 -11.37
N ASN A 147 -3.53 -9.70 -12.60
CA ASN A 147 -2.95 -9.08 -13.78
C ASN A 147 -3.04 -7.55 -13.77
N ASP A 148 -4.24 -7.03 -13.53
CA ASP A 148 -4.60 -5.64 -13.77
C ASP A 148 -5.49 -5.08 -12.66
N MET A 149 -5.74 -3.77 -12.73
CA MET A 149 -6.59 -3.08 -11.77
C MET A 149 -8.05 -3.54 -11.82
N HIS A 150 -8.55 -4.00 -12.98
CA HIS A 150 -9.92 -4.51 -13.07
C HIS A 150 -10.09 -5.77 -12.25
N GLU A 151 -9.15 -6.73 -12.37
CA GLU A 151 -9.15 -7.93 -11.51
C GLU A 151 -8.99 -7.57 -10.02
N ALA A 152 -8.20 -6.54 -9.71
CA ALA A 152 -8.04 -6.09 -8.34
C ALA A 152 -9.37 -5.58 -7.77
N TYR A 153 -10.07 -4.70 -8.49
CA TYR A 153 -11.35 -4.17 -8.05
C TYR A 153 -12.46 -5.21 -7.92
N GLU A 154 -12.37 -6.34 -8.63
CA GLU A 154 -13.29 -7.48 -8.46
C GLU A 154 -13.05 -8.25 -7.16
N ARG A 155 -11.85 -8.12 -6.54
CA ARG A 155 -11.43 -8.92 -5.38
C ARG A 155 -11.30 -8.13 -4.08
N ILE A 156 -11.23 -6.80 -4.15
CA ILE A 156 -11.07 -5.96 -2.98
C ILE A 156 -12.40 -5.57 -2.38
N GLU A 157 -12.43 -5.51 -1.06
CA GLU A 157 -13.55 -4.98 -0.29
C GLU A 157 -13.01 -3.97 0.71
N VAL A 158 -13.50 -2.74 0.64
CA VAL A 158 -13.08 -1.67 1.57
C VAL A 158 -13.90 -1.72 2.86
N GLY A 159 -15.17 -2.15 2.77
CA GLY A 159 -16.10 -2.13 3.91
C GLY A 159 -16.24 -0.73 4.50
N ASN A 160 -16.14 -0.63 5.82
CA ASN A 160 -16.17 0.64 6.56
C ASN A 160 -14.75 1.20 6.84
N GLY A 161 -13.72 0.58 6.30
CA GLY A 161 -12.32 0.94 6.51
C GLY A 161 -11.77 1.93 5.47
N PHE A 162 -10.46 2.07 5.48
CA PHE A 162 -9.70 2.78 4.48
C PHE A 162 -8.77 1.80 3.76
N GLY A 163 -8.79 1.83 2.43
CA GLY A 163 -7.89 1.05 1.60
C GLY A 163 -7.20 1.92 0.57
N CYS A 164 -5.98 1.54 0.19
CA CYS A 164 -5.17 2.27 -0.77
C CYS A 164 -4.25 1.33 -1.55
N PHE A 165 -4.06 1.60 -2.83
CA PHE A 165 -3.01 0.98 -3.63
C PHE A 165 -1.70 1.76 -3.44
N ILE A 166 -0.62 1.04 -3.09
CA ILE A 166 0.72 1.59 -2.89
C ILE A 166 1.66 0.98 -3.93
N SER A 167 2.23 1.81 -4.81
CA SER A 167 3.18 1.39 -5.84
C SER A 167 4.50 2.14 -5.69
N GLY A 168 5.49 1.46 -5.14
CA GLY A 168 6.82 2.02 -4.92
C GLY A 168 6.88 3.10 -3.82
N PRO A 169 8.02 3.82 -3.72
CA PRO A 169 8.23 4.88 -2.75
C PRO A 169 7.44 6.15 -3.09
N SER A 170 7.38 7.08 -2.13
CA SER A 170 6.80 8.40 -2.37
C SER A 170 7.57 9.16 -3.45
N LYS A 171 6.86 9.64 -4.47
CA LYS A 171 7.42 10.41 -5.58
C LYS A 171 6.60 11.68 -5.83
N THR A 172 7.27 12.80 -5.95
CA THR A 172 6.66 14.10 -6.29
C THR A 172 7.47 14.76 -7.39
N ALA A 173 6.83 15.22 -8.46
CA ALA A 173 7.48 15.88 -9.59
C ALA A 173 6.91 17.28 -9.88
N ASP A 174 5.66 17.54 -9.50
CA ASP A 174 4.89 18.71 -9.97
C ASP A 174 5.36 20.05 -9.39
N ILE A 175 5.94 20.03 -8.18
CA ILE A 175 6.27 21.27 -7.48
C ILE A 175 7.65 21.80 -7.89
N GLU A 176 8.65 20.93 -7.96
CA GLU A 176 10.05 21.32 -8.24
C GLU A 176 10.44 21.15 -9.72
N GLN A 177 9.53 20.63 -10.56
CA GLN A 177 9.82 20.20 -11.95
C GLN A 177 10.98 19.19 -12.01
N ALA A 178 11.27 18.56 -10.87
CA ALA A 178 12.26 17.50 -10.71
C ALA A 178 11.68 16.38 -9.85
N LEU A 179 12.04 15.15 -10.15
CA LEU A 179 11.58 13.99 -9.38
C LEU A 179 12.21 13.99 -7.99
N VAL A 180 11.40 14.21 -6.96
CA VAL A 180 11.81 14.13 -5.56
C VAL A 180 11.23 12.85 -4.94
N ILE A 181 12.09 12.02 -4.35
CA ILE A 181 11.72 10.77 -3.68
C ILE A 181 11.70 11.00 -2.17
N GLY A 182 10.60 10.59 -1.51
CA GLY A 182 10.50 10.60 -0.05
C GLY A 182 10.22 11.98 0.57
N ALA A 183 9.72 12.95 -0.18
CA ALA A 183 9.37 14.27 0.36
C ALA A 183 8.13 14.22 1.27
N HIS A 184 7.12 13.41 0.89
CA HIS A 184 5.83 13.32 1.58
C HIS A 184 5.45 11.86 1.91
N GLY A 185 6.43 10.99 2.13
CA GLY A 185 6.20 9.58 2.44
C GLY A 185 7.49 8.77 2.39
N PRO A 186 7.41 7.44 2.31
CA PRO A 186 8.57 6.57 2.38
C PRO A 186 9.60 6.85 1.27
N ARG A 187 10.87 6.90 1.65
CA ARG A 187 12.02 7.04 0.74
C ARG A 187 12.30 5.76 -0.05
N SER A 188 11.88 4.62 0.47
CA SER A 188 11.93 3.35 -0.24
C SER A 188 10.72 2.50 0.09
N ALA A 189 10.32 1.66 -0.85
CA ALA A 189 9.30 0.65 -0.67
C ALA A 189 9.86 -0.70 -1.13
N THR A 190 9.80 -1.70 -0.25
CA THR A 190 10.18 -3.08 -0.54
C THR A 190 8.97 -3.97 -0.40
N VAL A 191 8.72 -4.82 -1.40
CA VAL A 191 7.69 -5.85 -1.34
C VAL A 191 8.34 -7.21 -1.21
N PHE A 192 8.06 -7.90 -0.11
CA PHE A 192 8.39 -9.31 0.07
C PHE A 192 7.24 -10.15 -0.51
N LEU A 193 7.53 -10.88 -1.57
CA LEU A 193 6.55 -11.70 -2.28
C LEU A 193 6.74 -13.17 -1.91
N ILE A 194 5.77 -13.72 -1.16
CA ILE A 194 5.85 -15.05 -0.57
C ILE A 194 5.26 -16.11 -1.51
N GLY A 195 5.97 -17.20 -1.69
CA GLY A 195 5.49 -18.44 -2.36
C GLY A 195 5.82 -18.54 -3.84
#